data_7f19f2ed1a2a2f3e2e3548848dc16f06
#
_entry.id   7f19f2ed1a2a2f3e2e3548848dc16f06
#
_cell.length_a   1.000
_cell.length_b   1.000
_cell.length_c   1.000
_cell.angle_alpha   90.00
_cell.angle_beta   90.00
_cell.angle_gamma   90.00
#
_symmetry.space_group_name_H-M   'P 1'
#
loop_
_entity.id
_entity.type
_entity.pdbx_description
1 polymer ?
#
loop_
_entity_poly.entity_id
_entity_poly.type
_entity_poly.pdbx_seq_one_letter_code
_entity_poly.pdbx_strand_id
1 'polypeptide(L)'
;MKKLRNLTIGLLCVGMVVPMGCSSFKSMNKSGQNAIVGGAAGGAVGAGIGALIGGGKGTWIGALIGSAIGAGAGAAIGHQMDRQREELEQELAQVRQEAGKRDTTIIVEKVKDSNNLDAIKVVLGDAILFNSGSATLSPAADAALSRIAYNLNQNPKTYATVIGFTDNTGSLQLNNTLSLQRAEAVMNYLISQGVLASRLSAKGEGPNNPVASNATAAGRAQNRRVEIYITAGEQMIKDAQ
;
A
#
# COMPACT_ATOMS: atom_id res chain seq x y z
N MET A 1 -68.93 -39.19 22.99
CA MET A 1 -69.75 -38.06 22.52
C MET A 1 -68.80 -36.88 22.34
N LYS A 2 -68.93 -36.19 21.25
CA LYS A 2 -68.23 -34.95 20.78
C LYS A 2 -66.93 -35.16 20.02
N LYS A 3 -67.05 -34.80 18.72
CA LYS A 3 -66.12 -34.81 17.59
C LYS A 3 -65.03 -33.77 17.73
N LEU A 4 -63.81 -34.17 17.54
CA LEU A 4 -62.75 -33.26 17.22
C LEU A 4 -62.72 -33.01 15.69
N ARG A 5 -62.74 -31.75 15.27
CA ARG A 5 -62.55 -31.31 13.87
C ARG A 5 -61.08 -30.86 13.70
N ASN A 6 -60.38 -31.54 12.82
CA ASN A 6 -59.05 -31.18 12.38
C ASN A 6 -59.08 -29.86 11.62
N LEU A 7 -58.24 -28.89 12.03
CA LEU A 7 -57.98 -27.65 11.33
C LEU A 7 -56.57 -27.71 10.76
N THR A 8 -56.47 -27.97 9.46
CA THR A 8 -55.23 -27.88 8.69
C THR A 8 -54.93 -26.43 8.39
N ILE A 9 -53.83 -25.90 8.95
CA ILE A 9 -53.32 -24.58 8.62
C ILE A 9 -52.32 -24.77 7.46
N GLY A 10 -52.73 -24.33 6.27
CA GLY A 10 -51.89 -24.27 5.11
C GLY A 10 -50.88 -23.12 5.23
N LEU A 11 -49.61 -23.44 5.22
CA LEU A 11 -48.50 -22.46 5.18
C LEU A 11 -48.35 -21.95 3.74
N LEU A 12 -48.80 -20.73 3.48
CA LEU A 12 -48.66 -20.06 2.19
C LEU A 12 -47.26 -19.40 2.15
N CYS A 13 -46.28 -20.05 1.52
CA CYS A 13 -45.01 -19.43 1.16
C CYS A 13 -45.24 -18.47 0.01
N VAL A 14 -45.37 -17.18 0.32
CA VAL A 14 -45.30 -16.11 -0.68
C VAL A 14 -43.82 -15.87 -1.00
N GLY A 15 -43.36 -16.45 -2.09
CA GLY A 15 -42.07 -16.14 -2.69
C GLY A 15 -42.09 -14.73 -3.29
N MET A 16 -41.49 -13.77 -2.60
CA MET A 16 -41.18 -12.45 -3.17
C MET A 16 -40.01 -12.60 -4.12
N VAL A 17 -40.29 -12.85 -5.38
CA VAL A 17 -39.32 -12.65 -6.49
C VAL A 17 -39.22 -11.14 -6.72
N VAL A 18 -38.14 -10.54 -6.24
CA VAL A 18 -37.78 -9.17 -6.58
C VAL A 18 -37.18 -9.23 -8.00
N PRO A 19 -37.78 -8.62 -9.02
CA PRO A 19 -37.14 -8.52 -10.33
C PRO A 19 -35.99 -7.52 -10.19
N MET A 20 -34.74 -8.00 -10.22
CA MET A 20 -33.55 -7.21 -10.37
C MET A 20 -33.61 -6.55 -11.76
N GLY A 21 -34.09 -5.30 -11.80
CA GLY A 21 -34.16 -4.52 -13.02
C GLY A 21 -32.77 -4.13 -13.52
N CYS A 22 -32.30 -4.79 -14.56
CA CYS A 22 -31.05 -4.49 -15.29
C CYS A 22 -31.06 -3.11 -16.00
N SER A 23 -32.10 -2.31 -15.88
CA SER A 23 -32.23 -1.03 -16.58
C SER A 23 -31.66 0.18 -15.86
N SER A 24 -31.43 0.09 -14.53
CA SER A 24 -30.94 1.25 -13.76
C SER A 24 -29.42 1.41 -13.76
N PHE A 25 -28.68 0.41 -14.23
CA PHE A 25 -27.21 0.43 -14.19
C PHE A 25 -26.58 1.36 -15.23
N LYS A 26 -27.28 1.61 -16.34
CA LYS A 26 -26.73 2.36 -17.49
C LYS A 26 -26.82 3.90 -17.36
N SER A 27 -27.58 4.43 -16.41
CA SER A 27 -27.79 5.88 -16.25
C SER A 27 -26.95 6.52 -15.13
N MET A 28 -26.19 5.73 -14.36
CA MET A 28 -25.34 6.26 -13.30
C MET A 28 -23.99 6.72 -13.85
N ASN A 29 -23.51 7.85 -13.36
CA ASN A 29 -22.17 8.33 -13.70
C ASN A 29 -21.09 7.36 -13.14
N LYS A 30 -19.86 7.46 -13.65
CA LYS A 30 -18.75 6.58 -13.27
C LYS A 30 -18.49 6.52 -11.76
N SER A 31 -18.77 7.59 -11.03
CA SER A 31 -18.63 7.66 -9.57
C SER A 31 -19.68 6.81 -8.85
N GLY A 32 -20.95 6.83 -9.32
CA GLY A 32 -22.00 5.99 -8.76
C GLY A 32 -21.84 4.49 -9.03
N GLN A 33 -21.29 4.13 -10.21
CA GLN A 33 -21.00 2.73 -10.55
C GLN A 33 -19.92 2.15 -9.64
N ASN A 34 -18.88 2.91 -9.33
CA ASN A 34 -17.82 2.47 -8.42
C ASN A 34 -18.31 2.28 -6.97
N ALA A 35 -19.25 3.12 -6.52
CA ALA A 35 -19.85 3.01 -5.19
C ALA A 35 -20.71 1.74 -5.01
N ILE A 36 -21.44 1.31 -6.07
CA ILE A 36 -22.28 0.10 -6.02
C ILE A 36 -21.41 -1.17 -6.07
N VAL A 37 -20.36 -1.18 -6.86
CA VAL A 37 -19.43 -2.32 -6.93
C VAL A 37 -18.64 -2.48 -5.63
N GLY A 38 -18.27 -1.38 -4.95
CA GLY A 38 -17.59 -1.42 -3.65
C GLY A 38 -18.49 -1.87 -2.49
N GLY A 39 -19.78 -1.50 -2.51
CA GLY A 39 -20.71 -1.72 -1.39
C GLY A 39 -21.32 -3.12 -1.31
N ALA A 40 -21.57 -3.79 -2.44
CA ALA A 40 -22.29 -5.06 -2.48
C ALA A 40 -21.39 -6.30 -2.52
N ALA A 41 -20.12 -6.17 -2.93
CA ALA A 41 -19.18 -7.28 -3.10
C ALA A 41 -18.10 -7.37 -2.02
N GLY A 42 -18.11 -6.47 -1.02
CA GLY A 42 -17.03 -6.31 -0.04
C GLY A 42 -16.84 -7.48 0.93
N GLY A 43 -17.82 -8.35 1.08
CA GLY A 43 -17.79 -9.38 2.11
C GLY A 43 -17.09 -10.71 1.73
N ALA A 44 -16.98 -11.03 0.45
CA ALA A 44 -16.47 -12.35 0.02
C ALA A 44 -15.41 -12.31 -1.08
N VAL A 45 -15.09 -11.16 -1.65
CA VAL A 45 -14.30 -11.02 -2.87
C VAL A 45 -12.99 -10.22 -2.69
N GLY A 46 -12.75 -9.69 -1.47
CA GLY A 46 -11.59 -8.86 -1.17
C GLY A 46 -10.23 -9.55 -1.43
N ALA A 47 -10.17 -10.86 -1.24
CA ALA A 47 -8.93 -11.62 -1.49
C ALA A 47 -8.70 -11.93 -2.99
N GLY A 48 -9.75 -11.96 -3.82
CA GLY A 48 -9.67 -12.36 -5.22
C GLY A 48 -9.51 -11.22 -6.21
N ILE A 49 -10.05 -10.04 -5.92
CA ILE A 49 -10.02 -8.90 -6.88
C ILE A 49 -8.72 -8.11 -6.81
N GLY A 50 -8.05 -8.07 -5.65
CA GLY A 50 -6.71 -7.49 -5.51
C GLY A 50 -5.68 -8.12 -6.46
N ALA A 51 -5.85 -9.40 -6.77
CA ALA A 51 -5.01 -10.14 -7.72
C ALA A 51 -5.27 -9.76 -9.18
N LEU A 52 -6.48 -9.28 -9.52
CA LEU A 52 -6.90 -9.06 -10.91
C LEU A 52 -6.69 -7.61 -11.39
N ILE A 53 -6.67 -6.63 -10.48
CA ILE A 53 -6.58 -5.20 -10.86
C ILE A 53 -5.16 -4.66 -10.75
N GLY A 54 -4.33 -5.24 -9.88
CA GLY A 54 -2.95 -4.81 -9.67
C GLY A 54 -1.93 -5.68 -10.37
N GLY A 55 -2.00 -5.87 -11.71
CA GLY A 55 -1.06 -6.71 -12.45
C GLY A 55 0.31 -6.86 -11.77
N GLY A 56 0.55 -7.94 -11.06
CA GLY A 56 1.81 -8.36 -10.43
C GLY A 56 2.50 -7.42 -9.43
N LYS A 57 2.19 -6.15 -9.45
CA LYS A 57 2.94 -5.10 -8.70
C LYS A 57 2.28 -4.62 -7.40
N GLY A 58 1.02 -4.96 -7.16
CA GLY A 58 0.26 -4.42 -6.01
C GLY A 58 -0.26 -5.44 -5.00
N THR A 59 -0.13 -6.73 -5.30
CA THR A 59 -0.85 -7.81 -4.59
C THR A 59 -0.42 -8.03 -3.14
N TRP A 60 0.72 -7.52 -2.73
CA TRP A 60 1.30 -7.80 -1.40
C TRP A 60 1.15 -6.63 -0.40
N ILE A 61 0.85 -5.42 -0.87
CA ILE A 61 0.74 -4.22 -0.01
C ILE A 61 -0.46 -4.30 0.95
N GLY A 62 -1.45 -5.14 0.68
CA GLY A 62 -2.68 -5.18 1.47
C GLY A 62 -3.06 -6.53 2.08
N ALA A 63 -2.16 -7.51 2.04
CA ALA A 63 -2.46 -8.83 2.62
C ALA A 63 -2.65 -8.82 4.16
N LEU A 64 -2.37 -7.71 4.82
CA LEU A 64 -2.43 -7.58 6.28
C LEU A 64 -3.78 -7.06 6.81
N ILE A 65 -4.66 -6.52 5.96
CA ILE A 65 -5.92 -5.92 6.43
C ILE A 65 -7.09 -6.42 5.60
N GLY A 66 -7.68 -7.53 6.00
CA GLY A 66 -8.81 -8.20 5.34
C GLY A 66 -10.19 -7.73 5.79
N SER A 67 -10.45 -6.43 5.97
CA SER A 67 -11.78 -5.93 6.33
C SER A 67 -12.43 -5.17 5.18
N ALA A 68 -13.69 -5.46 4.91
CA ALA A 68 -14.52 -4.69 3.99
C ALA A 68 -14.69 -3.26 4.51
N ILE A 69 -14.09 -2.29 3.81
CA ILE A 69 -14.14 -0.88 4.16
C ILE A 69 -15.32 -0.25 3.43
N GLY A 70 -16.27 0.34 4.17
CA GLY A 70 -17.41 1.04 3.62
C GLY A 70 -17.00 2.30 2.83
N ALA A 71 -17.82 2.70 1.86
CA ALA A 71 -17.53 3.82 0.95
C ALA A 71 -17.27 5.18 1.66
N GLY A 72 -17.77 5.37 2.88
CA GLY A 72 -17.53 6.59 3.67
C GLY A 72 -16.14 6.63 4.33
N ALA A 73 -15.64 5.49 4.77
CA ALA A 73 -14.35 5.38 5.43
C ALA A 73 -13.17 5.71 4.49
N GLY A 74 -13.29 5.37 3.21
CA GLY A 74 -12.26 5.65 2.20
C GLY A 74 -11.95 7.14 2.03
N ALA A 75 -12.97 8.01 2.13
CA ALA A 75 -12.76 9.47 2.00
C ALA A 75 -12.03 10.07 3.21
N ALA A 76 -12.39 9.64 4.43
CA ALA A 76 -11.73 10.11 5.65
C ALA A 76 -10.26 9.67 5.70
N ILE A 77 -9.98 8.41 5.36
CA ILE A 77 -8.61 7.88 5.25
C ILE A 77 -7.85 8.64 4.17
N GLY A 78 -8.46 8.85 2.98
CA GLY A 78 -7.85 9.56 1.87
C GLY A 78 -7.38 10.95 2.28
N HIS A 79 -8.23 11.73 2.94
CA HIS A 79 -7.87 13.08 3.41
C HIS A 79 -6.70 13.07 4.43
N GLN A 80 -6.67 12.11 5.32
CA GLN A 80 -5.58 12.00 6.30
C GLN A 80 -4.26 11.58 5.62
N MET A 81 -4.33 10.63 4.69
CA MET A 81 -3.16 10.18 3.90
C MET A 81 -2.63 11.30 2.98
N ASP A 82 -3.52 12.11 2.38
CA ASP A 82 -3.10 13.25 1.57
C ASP A 82 -2.33 14.28 2.39
N ARG A 83 -2.81 14.62 3.59
CA ARG A 83 -2.10 15.53 4.50
C ARG A 83 -0.73 14.97 4.90
N GLN A 84 -0.67 13.71 5.32
CA GLN A 84 0.59 13.06 5.66
C GLN A 84 1.58 13.04 4.48
N ARG A 85 1.09 12.81 3.26
CA ARG A 85 1.90 12.86 2.05
C ARG A 85 2.46 14.27 1.79
N GLU A 86 1.64 15.29 1.91
CA GLU A 86 2.06 16.68 1.69
C GLU A 86 3.13 17.13 2.70
N GLU A 87 2.94 16.80 3.98
CA GLU A 87 3.93 17.05 5.03
C GLU A 87 5.26 16.35 4.70
N LEU A 88 5.20 15.06 4.38
CA LEU A 88 6.38 14.27 4.03
C LEU A 88 7.08 14.79 2.76
N GLU A 89 6.33 15.21 1.75
CA GLU A 89 6.88 15.78 0.52
C GLU A 89 7.63 17.10 0.80
N GLN A 90 7.08 17.97 1.66
CA GLN A 90 7.75 19.22 2.06
C GLN A 90 9.04 18.94 2.82
N GLU A 91 9.04 18.00 3.76
CA GLU A 91 10.22 17.62 4.53
C GLU A 91 11.32 17.01 3.64
N LEU A 92 10.96 16.13 2.72
CA LEU A 92 11.91 15.51 1.80
C LEU A 92 12.35 16.46 0.68
N ALA A 93 11.58 17.49 0.34
CA ALA A 93 12.01 18.53 -0.59
C ALA A 93 13.20 19.30 -0.06
N GLN A 94 13.28 19.56 1.24
CA GLN A 94 14.46 20.19 1.86
C GLN A 94 15.69 19.31 1.72
N VAL A 95 15.56 18.00 1.99
CA VAL A 95 16.66 17.04 1.81
C VAL A 95 17.16 17.00 0.37
N ARG A 96 16.25 17.05 -0.62
CA ARG A 96 16.62 17.12 -2.05
C ARG A 96 17.45 18.38 -2.37
N GLN A 97 17.08 19.52 -1.80
CA GLN A 97 17.81 20.78 -2.02
C GLN A 97 19.20 20.74 -1.39
N GLU A 98 19.32 20.21 -0.16
CA GLU A 98 20.58 20.08 0.57
C GLU A 98 21.53 19.07 -0.08
N ALA A 99 21.00 17.97 -0.62
CA ALA A 99 21.78 16.94 -1.30
C ALA A 99 22.43 17.44 -2.62
N GLY A 100 21.99 18.57 -3.13
CA GLY A 100 22.53 19.21 -4.33
C GLY A 100 22.39 18.36 -5.59
N LYS A 101 23.22 18.62 -6.61
CA LYS A 101 23.19 17.97 -7.94
C LYS A 101 23.65 16.50 -7.99
N ARG A 102 23.71 15.80 -6.86
CA ARG A 102 23.93 14.36 -6.84
C ARG A 102 22.67 13.67 -7.34
N ASP A 103 22.83 12.51 -7.95
CA ASP A 103 21.76 11.66 -8.50
C ASP A 103 20.84 11.13 -7.38
N THR A 104 20.15 12.05 -6.72
CA THR A 104 19.41 11.82 -5.48
C THR A 104 17.95 11.62 -5.83
N THR A 105 17.58 10.40 -6.19
CA THR A 105 16.17 10.07 -6.43
C THR A 105 15.44 9.96 -5.11
N ILE A 106 14.64 10.98 -4.79
CA ILE A 106 13.63 10.93 -3.72
C ILE A 106 12.31 11.33 -4.36
N ILE A 107 11.34 10.42 -4.40
CA ILE A 107 10.03 10.65 -5.01
C ILE A 107 8.96 10.27 -3.98
N VAL A 108 7.94 11.11 -3.82
CA VAL A 108 6.76 10.82 -3.00
C VAL A 108 5.55 10.79 -3.91
N GLU A 109 4.86 9.68 -3.93
CA GLU A 109 3.72 9.44 -4.83
C GLU A 109 2.49 9.00 -4.03
N LYS A 110 1.32 9.43 -4.47
CA LYS A 110 0.05 8.86 -4.02
C LYS A 110 -0.24 7.60 -4.85
N VAL A 111 -0.51 6.51 -4.16
CA VAL A 111 -0.87 5.22 -4.76
C VAL A 111 -2.11 4.65 -4.10
N LYS A 112 -2.62 3.54 -4.62
CA LYS A 112 -3.68 2.76 -3.95
C LYS A 112 -3.08 1.47 -3.40
N ASP A 113 -3.52 1.10 -2.20
CA ASP A 113 -3.24 -0.22 -1.64
C ASP A 113 -4.17 -1.29 -2.23
N SER A 114 -4.04 -2.54 -1.80
CA SER A 114 -4.87 -3.65 -2.27
C SER A 114 -6.34 -3.54 -1.85
N ASN A 115 -6.67 -2.72 -0.87
CA ASN A 115 -8.04 -2.42 -0.43
C ASN A 115 -8.61 -1.20 -1.15
N ASN A 116 -7.91 -0.70 -2.19
CA ASN A 116 -8.24 0.54 -2.91
C ASN A 116 -8.27 1.79 -2.02
N LEU A 117 -7.57 1.76 -0.87
CA LEU A 117 -7.34 2.92 -0.03
C LEU A 117 -6.15 3.74 -0.52
N ASP A 118 -6.17 5.03 -0.20
CA ASP A 118 -5.03 5.89 -0.46
C ASP A 118 -3.84 5.45 0.39
N ALA A 119 -2.68 5.38 -0.24
CA ALA A 119 -1.40 5.05 0.35
C ALA A 119 -0.30 5.97 -0.20
N ILE A 120 0.81 6.08 0.51
CA ILE A 120 1.94 6.90 0.11
C ILE A 120 3.08 5.95 -0.29
N LYS A 121 3.66 6.16 -1.46
CA LYS A 121 4.88 5.47 -1.88
C LYS A 121 6.04 6.47 -1.88
N VAL A 122 7.08 6.18 -1.12
CA VAL A 122 8.34 6.91 -1.12
C VAL A 122 9.39 6.08 -1.84
N VAL A 123 9.99 6.61 -2.89
CA VAL A 123 11.08 5.96 -3.63
C VAL A 123 12.39 6.65 -3.28
N LEU A 124 13.37 5.87 -2.84
CA LEU A 124 14.71 6.33 -2.50
C LEU A 124 15.73 5.57 -3.35
N GLY A 125 16.52 6.31 -4.13
CA GLY A 125 17.59 5.72 -4.94
C GLY A 125 18.72 5.14 -4.10
N ASP A 126 19.36 4.09 -4.61
CA ASP A 126 20.48 3.41 -3.97
C ASP A 126 21.64 4.37 -3.61
N ALA A 127 21.93 5.31 -4.48
CA ALA A 127 23.04 6.25 -4.31
C ALA A 127 22.93 7.17 -3.09
N ILE A 128 21.71 7.46 -2.62
CA ILE A 128 21.51 8.21 -1.36
C ILE A 128 21.55 7.29 -0.15
N LEU A 129 21.05 6.06 -0.28
CA LEU A 129 20.84 5.19 0.88
C LEU A 129 22.09 4.40 1.26
N PHE A 130 22.86 3.90 0.29
CA PHE A 130 23.88 2.89 0.55
C PHE A 130 25.23 3.23 -0.07
N ASN A 131 26.26 2.68 0.53
CA ASN A 131 27.56 2.58 -0.13
C ASN A 131 27.49 1.56 -1.29
N SER A 132 28.27 1.76 -2.33
CA SER A 132 28.23 0.92 -3.55
C SER A 132 28.34 -0.57 -3.23
N GLY A 133 27.39 -1.37 -3.74
CA GLY A 133 27.37 -2.83 -3.54
C GLY A 133 27.10 -3.30 -2.12
N SER A 134 26.68 -2.40 -1.20
CA SER A 134 26.49 -2.68 0.22
C SER A 134 25.03 -2.48 0.64
N ALA A 135 24.66 -3.03 1.78
CA ALA A 135 23.45 -2.72 2.54
C ALA A 135 23.72 -1.78 3.74
N THR A 136 24.97 -1.30 3.88
CA THR A 136 25.32 -0.34 4.93
C THR A 136 24.83 1.05 4.51
N LEU A 137 24.01 1.66 5.38
CA LEU A 137 23.49 3.01 5.16
C LEU A 137 24.62 4.03 5.07
N SER A 138 24.50 4.93 4.11
CA SER A 138 25.42 6.05 3.95
C SER A 138 25.08 7.17 4.93
N PRO A 139 26.02 8.09 5.24
CA PRO A 139 25.69 9.29 6.02
C PRO A 139 24.61 10.17 5.38
N ALA A 140 24.46 10.13 4.06
CA ALA A 140 23.44 10.89 3.35
C ALA A 140 22.04 10.29 3.53
N ALA A 141 21.95 9.00 3.86
CA ALA A 141 20.66 8.34 4.15
C ALA A 141 19.99 8.92 5.40
N ASP A 142 20.78 9.36 6.38
CA ASP A 142 20.30 9.85 7.69
C ASP A 142 19.30 11.00 7.51
N ALA A 143 19.61 11.98 6.68
CA ALA A 143 18.75 13.13 6.44
C ALA A 143 17.36 12.74 5.89
N ALA A 144 17.29 11.78 4.96
CA ALA A 144 16.03 11.35 4.38
C ALA A 144 15.25 10.42 5.34
N LEU A 145 15.94 9.45 5.94
CA LEU A 145 15.30 8.44 6.78
C LEU A 145 14.83 9.02 8.12
N SER A 146 15.54 10.00 8.70
CA SER A 146 15.09 10.70 9.91
C SER A 146 13.79 11.48 9.67
N ARG A 147 13.61 12.09 8.50
CA ARG A 147 12.35 12.77 8.14
C ARG A 147 11.20 11.78 7.98
N ILE A 148 11.46 10.65 7.32
CA ILE A 148 10.46 9.59 7.19
C ILE A 148 10.07 9.01 8.56
N ALA A 149 11.05 8.77 9.44
CA ALA A 149 10.80 8.30 10.80
C ALA A 149 9.97 9.31 11.60
N TYR A 150 10.31 10.60 11.52
CA TYR A 150 9.56 11.68 12.17
C TYR A 150 8.10 11.68 11.69
N ASN A 151 7.86 11.66 10.39
CA ASN A 151 6.51 11.62 9.81
C ASN A 151 5.71 10.40 10.28
N LEU A 152 6.33 9.20 10.30
CA LEU A 152 5.70 7.98 10.82
C LEU A 152 5.37 8.07 12.31
N ASN A 153 6.20 8.73 13.12
CA ASN A 153 5.95 8.94 14.55
C ASN A 153 4.82 9.94 14.79
N GLN A 154 4.69 10.99 13.96
CA GLN A 154 3.56 11.93 14.01
C GLN A 154 2.24 11.27 13.55
N ASN A 155 2.31 10.20 12.75
CA ASN A 155 1.16 9.48 12.21
C ASN A 155 1.11 8.03 12.74
N PRO A 156 0.85 7.81 14.06
CA PRO A 156 0.99 6.49 14.69
C PRO A 156 -0.02 5.44 14.21
N LYS A 157 -1.07 5.85 13.50
CA LYS A 157 -2.10 4.95 12.95
C LYS A 157 -1.77 4.41 11.55
N THR A 158 -0.58 4.69 11.02
CA THR A 158 -0.12 4.16 9.73
C THR A 158 0.91 3.07 9.90
N TYR A 159 0.98 2.17 8.92
CA TYR A 159 2.00 1.12 8.79
C TYR A 159 2.93 1.44 7.63
N ALA A 160 4.16 0.93 7.67
CA ALA A 160 5.09 1.07 6.57
C ALA A 160 5.71 -0.26 6.17
N THR A 161 5.74 -0.53 4.86
CA THR A 161 6.42 -1.68 4.28
C THR A 161 7.59 -1.18 3.44
N VAL A 162 8.78 -1.66 3.77
CA VAL A 162 10.03 -1.31 3.09
C VAL A 162 10.39 -2.41 2.10
N ILE A 163 10.65 -2.05 0.84
CA ILE A 163 10.99 -3.01 -0.20
C ILE A 163 12.28 -2.60 -0.89
N GLY A 164 13.22 -3.52 -0.90
CA GLY A 164 14.46 -3.37 -1.65
C GLY A 164 14.37 -3.97 -3.05
N PHE A 165 14.97 -3.28 -4.00
CA PHE A 165 15.14 -3.71 -5.39
C PHE A 165 16.59 -3.58 -5.82
N THR A 166 17.02 -4.44 -6.76
CA THR A 166 18.32 -4.38 -7.41
C THR A 166 18.15 -4.17 -8.93
N ASP A 167 19.23 -3.93 -9.62
CA ASP A 167 19.29 -4.16 -11.06
C ASP A 167 19.47 -5.68 -11.34
N ASN A 168 19.60 -6.06 -12.61
CA ASN A 168 19.77 -7.46 -13.01
C ASN A 168 21.23 -7.93 -13.05
N THR A 169 22.16 -7.19 -12.46
CA THR A 169 23.59 -7.56 -12.45
C THR A 169 23.84 -8.62 -11.37
N GLY A 170 24.50 -9.71 -11.72
CA GLY A 170 24.81 -10.81 -10.81
C GLY A 170 23.74 -11.91 -10.76
N SER A 171 23.87 -12.82 -9.79
CA SER A 171 22.92 -13.93 -9.65
C SER A 171 21.61 -13.49 -8.99
N LEU A 172 20.52 -14.18 -9.33
CA LEU A 172 19.20 -13.93 -8.71
C LEU A 172 19.26 -14.11 -7.18
N GLN A 173 19.97 -15.12 -6.69
CA GLN A 173 20.10 -15.39 -5.26
C GLN A 173 20.81 -14.23 -4.54
N LEU A 174 21.92 -13.73 -5.09
CA LEU A 174 22.63 -12.58 -4.54
C LEU A 174 21.75 -11.35 -4.47
N ASN A 175 21.03 -11.07 -5.56
CA ASN A 175 20.14 -9.91 -5.65
C ASN A 175 18.97 -10.01 -4.67
N ASN A 176 18.35 -11.17 -4.51
CA ASN A 176 17.29 -11.37 -3.52
C ASN A 176 17.80 -11.15 -2.09
N THR A 177 18.98 -11.68 -1.77
CA THR A 177 19.60 -11.47 -0.45
C THR A 177 19.94 -10.01 -0.21
N LEU A 178 20.62 -9.35 -1.18
CA LEU A 178 21.03 -7.95 -1.05
C LEU A 178 19.82 -7.01 -0.92
N SER A 179 18.77 -7.24 -1.70
CA SER A 179 17.56 -6.40 -1.64
C SER A 179 16.86 -6.52 -0.29
N LEU A 180 16.79 -7.72 0.29
CA LEU A 180 16.23 -7.93 1.62
C LEU A 180 17.09 -7.23 2.69
N GLN A 181 18.41 -7.44 2.69
CA GLN A 181 19.32 -6.79 3.63
C GLN A 181 19.22 -5.25 3.59
N ARG A 182 19.04 -4.67 2.41
CA ARG A 182 18.81 -3.23 2.23
C ARG A 182 17.49 -2.76 2.82
N ALA A 183 16.42 -3.50 2.59
CA ALA A 183 15.11 -3.21 3.19
C ALA A 183 15.16 -3.31 4.72
N GLU A 184 15.82 -4.33 5.25
CA GLU A 184 16.01 -4.52 6.70
C GLU A 184 16.88 -3.41 7.31
N ALA A 185 17.94 -2.96 6.63
CA ALA A 185 18.77 -1.86 7.11
C ALA A 185 17.96 -0.55 7.25
N VAL A 186 17.11 -0.24 6.27
CA VAL A 186 16.19 0.91 6.35
C VAL A 186 15.17 0.72 7.47
N MET A 187 14.53 -0.45 7.56
CA MET A 187 13.56 -0.75 8.63
C MET A 187 14.20 -0.62 10.02
N ASN A 188 15.39 -1.16 10.21
CA ASN A 188 16.12 -1.10 11.49
C ASN A 188 16.50 0.35 11.86
N TYR A 189 16.84 1.17 10.86
CA TYR A 189 17.05 2.60 11.09
C TYR A 189 15.76 3.27 11.58
N LEU A 190 14.61 3.05 10.94
CA LEU A 190 13.33 3.60 11.38
C LEU A 190 12.98 3.18 12.81
N ILE A 191 13.25 1.93 13.17
CA ILE A 191 13.08 1.42 14.55
C ILE A 191 14.00 2.18 15.52
N SER A 192 15.26 2.41 15.16
CA SER A 192 16.22 3.16 16.00
C SER A 192 15.79 4.61 16.23
N GLN A 193 15.00 5.16 15.30
CA GLN A 193 14.39 6.50 15.40
C GLN A 193 13.03 6.50 16.13
N GLY A 194 12.66 5.39 16.79
CA GLY A 194 11.47 5.31 17.64
C GLY A 194 10.20 4.83 16.94
N VAL A 195 10.25 4.46 15.66
CA VAL A 195 9.08 3.85 15.02
C VAL A 195 8.88 2.44 15.56
N LEU A 196 7.66 2.12 15.99
CA LEU A 196 7.35 0.81 16.55
C LEU A 196 7.57 -0.31 15.51
N ALA A 197 8.35 -1.33 15.87
CA ALA A 197 8.65 -2.46 15.00
C ALA A 197 7.40 -3.19 14.50
N SER A 198 6.33 -3.25 15.32
CA SER A 198 5.04 -3.85 14.94
C SER A 198 4.31 -3.14 13.79
N ARG A 199 4.73 -1.91 13.46
CA ARG A 199 4.18 -1.11 12.36
C ARG A 199 5.01 -1.22 11.08
N LEU A 200 6.12 -1.95 11.12
CA LEU A 200 7.08 -2.02 10.03
C LEU A 200 7.23 -3.44 9.51
N SER A 201 7.46 -3.56 8.21
CA SER A 201 7.85 -4.81 7.57
C SER A 201 8.90 -4.53 6.49
N ALA A 202 9.74 -5.54 6.21
CA ALA A 202 10.77 -5.46 5.18
C ALA A 202 10.63 -6.61 4.19
N LYS A 203 10.91 -6.34 2.89
CA LYS A 203 10.88 -7.35 1.83
C LYS A 203 11.97 -7.07 0.80
N GLY A 204 12.60 -8.13 0.27
CA GLY A 204 13.48 -8.06 -0.89
C GLY A 204 12.78 -8.58 -2.14
N GLU A 205 12.78 -7.81 -3.21
CA GLU A 205 12.24 -8.20 -4.52
C GLU A 205 13.36 -8.49 -5.55
N GLY A 206 14.62 -8.29 -5.18
CA GLY A 206 15.74 -8.49 -6.09
C GLY A 206 15.59 -7.69 -7.38
N PRO A 207 15.87 -8.29 -8.56
CA PRO A 207 15.77 -7.62 -9.85
C PRO A 207 14.34 -7.60 -10.42
N ASN A 208 13.35 -8.07 -9.68
CA ASN A 208 11.97 -8.10 -10.11
C ASN A 208 11.39 -6.68 -10.22
N ASN A 209 10.37 -6.51 -11.06
CA ASN A 209 9.67 -5.25 -11.23
C ASN A 209 10.58 -4.05 -11.56
N PRO A 210 11.41 -4.13 -12.64
CA PRO A 210 12.25 -3.03 -13.05
C PRO A 210 11.38 -1.83 -13.47
N VAL A 211 11.78 -0.62 -13.07
CA VAL A 211 11.12 0.64 -13.44
C VAL A 211 11.76 1.27 -14.67
N ALA A 212 12.95 0.82 -15.05
CA ALA A 212 13.70 1.26 -16.23
C ALA A 212 14.43 0.10 -16.90
N SER A 213 14.96 0.34 -18.10
CA SER A 213 15.70 -0.68 -18.84
C SER A 213 17.03 -1.02 -18.15
N ASN A 214 17.26 -2.30 -17.88
CA ASN A 214 18.53 -2.80 -17.35
C ASN A 214 19.69 -2.75 -18.37
N ALA A 215 19.41 -2.49 -19.65
CA ALA A 215 20.44 -2.40 -20.69
C ALA A 215 21.36 -1.17 -20.51
N THR A 216 20.87 -0.09 -19.92
CA THR A 216 21.63 1.14 -19.71
C THR A 216 22.08 1.31 -18.26
N ALA A 217 23.23 1.95 -18.05
CA ALA A 217 23.71 2.27 -16.70
C ALA A 217 22.72 3.16 -15.92
N ALA A 218 22.14 4.15 -16.59
CA ALA A 218 21.12 5.03 -15.98
C ALA A 218 19.86 4.25 -15.58
N GLY A 219 19.38 3.34 -16.43
CA GLY A 219 18.21 2.51 -16.08
C GLY A 219 18.50 1.54 -14.94
N ARG A 220 19.70 0.93 -14.91
CA ARG A 220 20.10 0.11 -13.76
C ARG A 220 20.15 0.93 -12.46
N ALA A 221 20.62 2.17 -12.49
CA ALA A 221 20.63 3.05 -11.33
C ALA A 221 19.21 3.34 -10.82
N GLN A 222 18.23 3.51 -11.70
CA GLN A 222 16.82 3.67 -11.31
C GLN A 222 16.23 2.38 -10.74
N ASN A 223 16.63 1.21 -11.21
CA ASN A 223 16.18 -0.06 -10.71
C ASN A 223 16.71 -0.36 -9.30
N ARG A 224 17.95 0.07 -8.98
CA ARG A 224 18.52 -0.02 -7.63
C ARG A 224 17.88 1.03 -6.74
N ARG A 225 16.85 0.64 -5.98
CA ARG A 225 16.06 1.55 -5.13
C ARG A 225 15.48 0.83 -3.92
N VAL A 226 15.03 1.61 -2.96
CA VAL A 226 14.12 1.17 -1.90
C VAL A 226 12.81 1.93 -2.05
N GLU A 227 11.71 1.23 -1.96
CA GLU A 227 10.38 1.79 -1.91
C GLU A 227 9.80 1.60 -0.50
N ILE A 228 9.24 2.65 0.08
CA ILE A 228 8.53 2.60 1.36
C ILE A 228 7.07 2.89 1.09
N TYR A 229 6.22 1.92 1.39
CA TYR A 229 4.77 2.06 1.25
C TYR A 229 4.16 2.32 2.61
N ILE A 230 3.57 3.50 2.79
CA ILE A 230 2.87 3.91 4.01
C ILE A 230 1.38 3.74 3.75
N THR A 231 0.73 2.93 4.58
CA THR A 231 -0.67 2.54 4.44
C THR A 231 -1.45 2.84 5.72
N ALA A 232 -2.77 2.97 5.61
CA ALA A 232 -3.65 3.06 6.76
C ALA A 232 -3.58 1.79 7.59
N GLY A 233 -3.36 1.93 8.90
CA GLY A 233 -3.40 0.83 9.85
C GLY A 233 -4.83 0.50 10.30
N GLU A 234 -5.00 -0.66 10.96
CA GLU A 234 -6.31 -1.11 11.43
C GLU A 234 -7.04 -0.09 12.28
N GLN A 235 -6.33 0.65 13.15
CA GLN A 235 -6.94 1.66 14.00
C GLN A 235 -7.48 2.85 13.18
N MET A 236 -6.76 3.28 12.15
CA MET A 236 -7.24 4.34 11.25
C MET A 236 -8.50 3.91 10.51
N ILE A 237 -8.54 2.65 10.08
CA ILE A 237 -9.69 2.07 9.38
C ILE A 237 -10.91 1.96 10.30
N LYS A 238 -10.70 1.52 11.55
CA LYS A 238 -11.79 1.42 12.55
C LYS A 238 -12.35 2.80 12.92
N ASP A 239 -11.50 3.80 13.04
CA ASP A 239 -11.94 5.17 13.39
C ASP A 239 -12.70 5.85 12.24
N ALA A 240 -12.56 5.36 11.02
CA ALA A 240 -13.21 5.89 9.82
C ALA A 240 -14.56 5.20 9.49
N GLN A 241 -14.90 4.10 10.18
CA GLN A 241 -16.15 3.36 10.01
C GLN A 241 -17.26 3.88 10.93
#